data_bc524c128a4869e22e0e8cf35d63e51f
#
_entry.id   bc524c128a4869e22e0e8cf35d63e51f
#
_cell.length_a   1.000
_cell.length_b   1.000
_cell.length_c   1.000
_cell.angle_alpha   90.00
_cell.angle_beta   90.00
_cell.angle_gamma   90.00
#
_symmetry.space_group_name_H-M   'P 1'
#
loop_
_entity.id
_entity.type
_entity.pdbx_description
1 polymer ?
#
loop_
_entity_poly.entity_id
_entity_poly.type
_entity_poly.pdbx_seq_one_letter_code
_entity_poly.pdbx_strand_id
1 'polypeptide(L)'
;MTSKQRVMAALDHRPPDRIPTFDSFWTEFRQSCIEELGLPADVDIDAHFGTDIRIAVADETPFPTRTEVLEEDGHARTVRDGWGRVVQTFRDAFFYRELEVAVKEKGDLDRLEFDSPQLDQRYAGFERNVERWQDDWCVFCKTGGPYLRTTYLRGEVNFLTDIAADPAFARALA
;
A
#
# COMPACT_ATOMS: atom_id res chain seq x y z
N MET A 1 10.49 28.23 4.74
CA MET A 1 9.17 27.57 4.86
C MET A 1 9.32 26.19 5.45
N THR A 2 8.37 25.70 6.27
CA THR A 2 8.26 24.28 6.59
C THR A 2 7.85 23.49 5.34
N SER A 3 8.04 22.17 5.35
CA SER A 3 7.57 21.30 4.24
C SER A 3 6.07 21.48 3.98
N LYS A 4 5.25 21.52 5.04
CA LYS A 4 3.81 21.79 4.94
C LYS A 4 3.51 23.15 4.28
N GLN A 5 4.16 24.22 4.73
CA GLN A 5 3.97 25.56 4.16
C GLN A 5 4.35 25.63 2.69
N ARG A 6 5.43 24.93 2.30
CA ARG A 6 5.93 24.88 0.93
C ARG A 6 4.95 24.20 -0.01
N VAL A 7 4.44 23.02 0.39
CA VAL A 7 3.44 22.28 -0.40
C VAL A 7 2.14 23.09 -0.50
N MET A 8 1.67 23.67 0.62
CA MET A 8 0.46 24.50 0.60
C MET A 8 0.60 25.73 -0.29
N ALA A 9 1.77 26.40 -0.28
CA ALA A 9 2.01 27.51 -1.19
C ALA A 9 1.93 27.07 -2.66
N ALA A 10 2.51 25.93 -3.01
CA ALA A 10 2.43 25.40 -4.37
C ALA A 10 1.00 25.02 -4.78
N LEU A 11 0.23 24.39 -3.89
CA LEU A 11 -1.18 24.06 -4.13
C LEU A 11 -2.06 25.31 -4.32
N ASP A 12 -1.73 26.39 -3.61
CA ASP A 12 -2.40 27.71 -3.73
C ASP A 12 -1.87 28.52 -4.93
N HIS A 13 -1.05 27.93 -5.80
CA HIS A 13 -0.40 28.63 -6.93
C HIS A 13 0.41 29.87 -6.52
N ARG A 14 0.96 29.87 -5.30
CA ARG A 14 1.89 30.87 -4.80
C ARG A 14 3.32 30.36 -4.87
N PRO A 15 4.33 31.18 -5.16
CA PRO A 15 5.71 30.74 -5.28
C PRO A 15 6.25 30.25 -3.91
N PRO A 16 6.66 28.99 -3.78
CA PRO A 16 7.35 28.49 -2.60
C PRO A 16 8.82 28.93 -2.63
N ASP A 17 9.55 28.74 -1.51
CA ASP A 17 10.98 29.01 -1.42
C ASP A 17 11.84 28.06 -2.28
N ARG A 18 11.35 26.83 -2.55
CA ARG A 18 11.84 25.87 -3.55
C ARG A 18 10.68 24.99 -4.02
N ILE A 19 10.88 24.26 -5.09
CA ILE A 19 9.89 23.28 -5.56
C ILE A 19 9.72 22.20 -4.48
N PRO A 20 8.47 21.88 -4.05
CA PRO A 20 8.21 20.75 -3.17
C PRO A 20 8.65 19.43 -3.81
N THR A 21 9.24 18.56 -3.01
CA THR A 21 9.72 17.26 -3.46
C THR A 21 8.97 16.13 -2.75
N PHE A 22 8.77 15.05 -3.49
CA PHE A 22 8.19 13.81 -3.00
C PHE A 22 8.84 12.63 -3.71
N ASP A 23 9.07 11.55 -2.98
CA ASP A 23 9.42 10.27 -3.55
C ASP A 23 8.81 9.13 -2.73
N SER A 24 8.75 7.94 -3.30
CA SER A 24 8.32 6.71 -2.66
C SER A 24 9.48 5.73 -2.64
N PHE A 25 10.24 5.76 -1.57
CA PHE A 25 11.42 4.92 -1.40
C PHE A 25 11.03 3.47 -1.11
N TRP A 26 11.51 2.56 -1.93
CA TRP A 26 11.32 1.14 -1.78
C TRP A 26 12.16 0.60 -0.62
N THR A 27 11.74 -0.52 -0.03
CA THR A 27 12.41 -1.10 1.14
C THR A 27 13.89 -1.41 0.86
N GLU A 28 14.19 -1.99 -0.31
CA GLU A 28 15.55 -2.33 -0.72
C GLU A 28 16.42 -1.07 -0.91
N PHE A 29 15.85 -0.03 -1.51
CA PHE A 29 16.55 1.26 -1.64
C PHE A 29 16.87 1.85 -0.26
N ARG A 30 15.90 1.81 0.68
CA ARG A 30 16.13 2.26 2.07
C ARG A 30 17.27 1.49 2.72
N GLN A 31 17.28 0.17 2.56
CA GLN A 31 18.31 -0.70 3.10
C GLN A 31 19.68 -0.38 2.49
N SER A 32 19.78 -0.26 1.16
CA SER A 32 21.01 0.11 0.47
C SER A 32 21.54 1.49 0.93
N CYS A 33 20.65 2.48 1.08
CA CYS A 33 21.05 3.79 1.60
C CYS A 33 21.63 3.72 3.01
N ILE A 34 21.00 2.95 3.91
CA ILE A 34 21.51 2.78 5.27
C ILE A 34 22.90 2.17 5.24
N GLU A 35 23.11 1.11 4.45
CA GLU A 35 24.39 0.40 4.35
C GLU A 35 25.47 1.23 3.66
N GLU A 36 25.19 1.81 2.48
CA GLU A 36 26.17 2.50 1.65
C GLU A 36 26.56 3.89 2.21
N LEU A 37 25.61 4.58 2.85
CA LEU A 37 25.85 5.89 3.45
C LEU A 37 26.22 5.82 4.93
N GLY A 38 26.22 4.63 5.54
CA GLY A 38 26.52 4.43 6.96
C GLY A 38 25.49 5.12 7.88
N LEU A 39 24.22 5.14 7.51
CA LEU A 39 23.18 5.82 8.27
C LEU A 39 22.70 4.92 9.43
N PRO A 40 22.12 5.53 10.50
CA PRO A 40 21.47 4.76 11.55
C PRO A 40 20.35 3.88 11.00
N ALA A 41 20.19 2.68 11.57
CA ALA A 41 19.16 1.72 11.10
C ALA A 41 17.71 2.25 11.22
N ASP A 42 17.48 3.19 12.13
CA ASP A 42 16.19 3.84 12.37
C ASP A 42 16.02 5.20 11.69
N VAL A 43 16.93 5.54 10.76
CA VAL A 43 16.90 6.82 10.05
C VAL A 43 15.57 7.01 9.29
N ASP A 44 15.02 8.21 9.42
CA ASP A 44 13.91 8.63 8.58
C ASP A 44 14.46 9.07 7.20
N ILE A 45 14.42 8.15 6.24
CA ILE A 45 14.94 8.37 4.87
C ILE A 45 14.27 9.55 4.18
N ASP A 46 12.96 9.73 4.37
CA ASP A 46 12.23 10.86 3.80
C ASP A 46 12.74 12.19 4.37
N ALA A 47 13.00 12.24 5.67
CA ALA A 47 13.60 13.41 6.31
C ALA A 47 15.06 13.61 5.87
N HIS A 48 15.81 12.52 5.71
CA HIS A 48 17.23 12.56 5.26
C HIS A 48 17.34 13.17 3.85
N PHE A 49 16.48 12.79 2.92
CA PHE A 49 16.44 13.36 1.57
C PHE A 49 15.61 14.65 1.46
N GLY A 50 15.01 15.11 2.56
CA GLY A 50 14.29 16.39 2.61
C GLY A 50 13.02 16.42 1.78
N THR A 51 12.29 15.29 1.70
CA THR A 51 10.96 15.26 1.05
C THR A 51 9.96 16.11 1.83
N ASP A 52 9.00 16.69 1.13
CA ASP A 52 8.03 17.63 1.72
C ASP A 52 6.67 17.00 1.99
N ILE A 53 6.43 15.81 1.43
CA ILE A 53 5.15 15.11 1.53
C ILE A 53 5.36 13.80 2.26
N ARG A 54 4.42 13.48 3.15
CA ARG A 54 4.27 12.17 3.79
C ARG A 54 3.01 11.49 3.30
N ILE A 55 3.08 10.19 3.12
CA ILE A 55 1.90 9.39 2.75
C ILE A 55 1.43 8.60 3.96
N ALA A 56 0.21 8.84 4.39
CA ALA A 56 -0.49 8.02 5.37
C ALA A 56 -1.52 7.14 4.67
N VAL A 57 -1.57 5.85 5.03
CA VAL A 57 -2.48 4.87 4.42
C VAL A 57 -3.20 4.12 5.53
N ALA A 58 -4.52 4.08 5.45
CA ALA A 58 -5.33 3.16 6.26
C ALA A 58 -5.29 1.76 5.65
N ASP A 59 -5.59 0.74 6.47
CA ASP A 59 -5.74 -0.62 5.95
C ASP A 59 -7.05 -0.74 5.17
N GLU A 60 -6.94 -0.73 3.84
CA GLU A 60 -8.06 -0.81 2.90
C GLU A 60 -8.34 -2.23 2.41
N THR A 61 -7.68 -3.24 3.01
CA THR A 61 -7.90 -4.63 2.64
C THR A 61 -9.29 -5.11 3.06
N PRO A 62 -9.97 -5.95 2.26
CA PRO A 62 -11.32 -6.41 2.58
C PRO A 62 -11.37 -7.36 3.78
N PHE A 63 -10.28 -8.07 4.10
CA PHE A 63 -10.23 -9.11 5.14
C PHE A 63 -9.07 -8.94 6.13
N PRO A 64 -8.89 -7.78 6.78
CA PRO A 64 -7.76 -7.55 7.68
C PRO A 64 -7.73 -8.51 8.88
N THR A 65 -8.88 -9.08 9.28
CA THR A 65 -8.96 -10.03 10.40
C THR A 65 -8.61 -11.47 10.01
N ARG A 66 -8.46 -11.76 8.72
CA ARG A 66 -8.23 -13.11 8.17
C ARG A 66 -6.79 -13.33 7.68
N THR A 67 -5.88 -12.44 8.05
CA THR A 67 -4.47 -12.58 7.70
C THR A 67 -3.83 -13.73 8.49
N GLU A 68 -3.04 -14.57 7.81
CA GLU A 68 -2.46 -15.76 8.40
C GLU A 68 -1.11 -16.07 7.78
N VAL A 69 -0.14 -16.46 8.60
CA VAL A 69 1.12 -17.06 8.13
C VAL A 69 0.89 -18.55 7.94
N LEU A 70 0.94 -19.02 6.70
CA LEU A 70 0.68 -20.41 6.35
C LEU A 70 1.95 -21.26 6.44
N GLU A 71 3.08 -20.70 6.01
CA GLU A 71 4.38 -21.36 6.02
C GLU A 71 5.48 -20.31 6.10
N GLU A 72 6.52 -20.59 6.85
CA GLU A 72 7.70 -19.74 6.92
C GLU A 72 8.95 -20.61 7.15
N ASP A 73 9.98 -20.38 6.32
CA ASP A 73 11.29 -20.98 6.46
C ASP A 73 12.40 -19.92 6.30
N GLY A 74 13.67 -20.37 6.23
CA GLY A 74 14.81 -19.46 6.09
C GLY A 74 14.87 -18.68 4.76
N HIS A 75 14.09 -19.07 3.76
CA HIS A 75 14.16 -18.54 2.38
C HIS A 75 12.87 -17.89 1.92
N ALA A 76 11.72 -18.41 2.32
CA ALA A 76 10.42 -17.97 1.85
C ALA A 76 9.41 -17.85 3.00
N ARG A 77 8.41 -17.00 2.78
CA ARG A 77 7.27 -16.85 3.67
C ARG A 77 5.99 -16.83 2.83
N THR A 78 5.08 -17.74 3.14
CA THR A 78 3.76 -17.85 2.50
C THR A 78 2.70 -17.38 3.48
N VAL A 79 1.91 -16.40 3.04
CA VAL A 79 0.87 -15.80 3.88
C VAL A 79 -0.46 -15.72 3.13
N ARG A 80 -1.56 -15.83 3.87
CA ARG A 80 -2.84 -15.30 3.43
C ARG A 80 -2.89 -13.83 3.83
N ASP A 81 -2.95 -12.95 2.84
CA ASP A 81 -2.98 -11.50 3.08
C ASP A 81 -4.42 -10.96 3.30
N GLY A 82 -4.52 -9.69 3.63
CA GLY A 82 -5.81 -9.03 3.85
C GLY A 82 -6.68 -8.90 2.60
N TRP A 83 -6.16 -9.20 1.40
CA TRP A 83 -6.93 -9.33 0.15
C TRP A 83 -7.50 -10.73 -0.05
N GLY A 84 -7.23 -11.66 0.90
CA GLY A 84 -7.60 -13.08 0.79
C GLY A 84 -6.74 -13.87 -0.19
N ARG A 85 -5.66 -13.28 -0.71
CA ARG A 85 -4.69 -13.96 -1.56
C ARG A 85 -3.76 -14.83 -0.73
N VAL A 86 -3.31 -15.93 -1.28
CA VAL A 86 -2.13 -16.63 -0.79
C VAL A 86 -0.94 -16.16 -1.61
N VAL A 87 0.00 -15.49 -0.94
CA VAL A 87 1.21 -14.95 -1.57
C VAL A 87 2.46 -15.49 -0.90
N GLN A 88 3.48 -15.75 -1.70
CA GLN A 88 4.79 -16.18 -1.25
C GLN A 88 5.82 -15.09 -1.54
N THR A 89 6.49 -14.62 -0.50
CA THR A 89 7.62 -13.69 -0.58
C THR A 89 8.92 -14.44 -0.35
N PHE A 90 10.01 -13.93 -0.89
CA PHE A 90 11.34 -14.53 -0.76
C PHE A 90 12.29 -13.51 -0.14
N ARG A 91 13.23 -13.99 0.68
CA ARG A 91 14.18 -13.11 1.38
C ARG A 91 15.01 -12.24 0.42
N ASP A 92 15.43 -12.82 -0.70
CA ASP A 92 16.35 -12.22 -1.66
C ASP A 92 15.68 -11.80 -2.97
N ALA A 93 14.33 -11.71 -2.99
CA ALA A 93 13.58 -11.29 -4.16
C ALA A 93 12.54 -10.23 -3.81
N PHE A 94 12.52 -9.18 -4.60
CA PHE A 94 11.57 -8.07 -4.45
C PHE A 94 10.13 -8.46 -4.76
N PHE A 95 9.93 -9.32 -5.77
CA PHE A 95 8.61 -9.72 -6.20
C PHE A 95 8.09 -10.92 -5.42
N TYR A 96 6.80 -10.86 -5.07
CA TYR A 96 6.09 -12.01 -4.52
C TYR A 96 5.51 -12.88 -5.64
N ARG A 97 5.23 -14.14 -5.31
CA ARG A 97 4.46 -15.06 -6.14
C ARG A 97 3.03 -15.13 -5.59
N GLU A 98 2.04 -14.82 -6.42
CA GLU A 98 0.64 -15.08 -6.10
C GLU A 98 0.34 -16.57 -6.37
N LEU A 99 -0.10 -17.28 -5.33
CA LEU A 99 -0.45 -18.70 -5.39
C LEU A 99 -1.95 -18.91 -5.50
N GLU A 100 -2.74 -18.08 -4.79
CA GLU A 100 -4.19 -18.13 -4.81
C GLU A 100 -4.78 -16.73 -4.73
N VAL A 101 -6.00 -16.61 -5.22
CA VAL A 101 -6.83 -15.39 -5.15
C VAL A 101 -8.15 -15.68 -4.43
N ALA A 102 -8.80 -14.64 -3.89
CA ALA A 102 -10.05 -14.78 -3.17
C ALA A 102 -11.21 -15.18 -4.10
N VAL A 103 -11.25 -14.65 -5.33
CA VAL A 103 -12.30 -14.90 -6.32
C VAL A 103 -11.73 -15.77 -7.44
N LYS A 104 -11.91 -17.08 -7.36
CA LYS A 104 -11.45 -18.06 -8.38
C LYS A 104 -12.51 -18.24 -9.48
N GLU A 105 -13.80 -18.16 -9.12
CA GLU A 105 -14.92 -18.29 -10.03
C GLU A 105 -16.02 -17.24 -9.73
N LYS A 106 -16.96 -17.06 -10.65
CA LYS A 106 -18.00 -16.02 -10.50
C LYS A 106 -18.85 -16.21 -9.24
N GLY A 107 -19.16 -17.45 -8.88
CA GLY A 107 -19.97 -17.77 -7.69
C GLY A 107 -19.27 -17.43 -6.36
N ASP A 108 -17.98 -17.16 -6.37
CA ASP A 108 -17.26 -16.74 -5.16
C ASP A 108 -17.65 -15.32 -4.74
N LEU A 109 -18.03 -14.46 -5.70
CA LEU A 109 -18.45 -13.09 -5.40
C LEU A 109 -19.64 -13.05 -4.43
N ASP A 110 -20.60 -13.95 -4.60
CA ASP A 110 -21.79 -14.04 -3.75
C ASP A 110 -21.48 -14.53 -2.32
N ARG A 111 -20.29 -15.09 -2.12
CA ARG A 111 -19.82 -15.64 -0.83
C ARG A 111 -18.82 -14.71 -0.12
N LEU A 112 -18.45 -13.59 -0.74
CA LEU A 112 -17.55 -12.64 -0.11
C LEU A 112 -18.25 -11.91 1.05
N GLU A 113 -17.72 -12.08 2.24
CA GLU A 113 -18.13 -11.36 3.44
C GLU A 113 -16.97 -10.47 3.88
N PHE A 114 -17.07 -9.19 3.59
CA PHE A 114 -16.05 -8.22 3.94
C PHE A 114 -16.08 -7.89 5.43
N ASP A 115 -14.88 -7.70 6.01
CA ASP A 115 -14.77 -7.18 7.36
C ASP A 115 -15.28 -5.73 7.43
N SER A 116 -15.80 -5.34 8.61
CA SER A 116 -16.33 -4.00 8.80
C SER A 116 -15.35 -2.90 8.39
N PRO A 117 -15.77 -1.88 7.64
CA PRO A 117 -14.93 -0.73 7.36
C PRO A 117 -14.66 0.12 8.62
N GLN A 118 -15.39 -0.08 9.70
CA GLN A 118 -15.27 0.67 10.96
C GLN A 118 -14.35 0.01 12.00
N LEU A 119 -13.56 -1.01 11.60
CA LEU A 119 -12.60 -1.62 12.52
C LEU A 119 -11.47 -0.62 12.86
N ASP A 120 -11.28 -0.34 14.14
CA ASP A 120 -10.25 0.60 14.64
C ASP A 120 -8.84 0.21 14.17
N GLN A 121 -8.57 -1.09 14.09
CA GLN A 121 -7.26 -1.58 13.61
C GLN A 121 -6.88 -1.08 12.22
N ARG A 122 -7.86 -0.75 11.37
CA ARG A 122 -7.61 -0.21 10.02
C ARG A 122 -6.98 1.17 10.07
N TYR A 123 -7.31 1.95 11.08
CA TYR A 123 -6.97 3.37 11.19
C TYR A 123 -5.86 3.66 12.17
N ALA A 124 -5.61 2.77 13.13
CA ALA A 124 -4.65 3.02 14.21
C ALA A 124 -3.22 3.39 13.72
N GLY A 125 -2.75 2.79 12.63
CA GLY A 125 -1.48 3.15 12.00
C GLY A 125 -1.53 4.48 11.27
N PHE A 126 -2.64 4.72 10.57
CA PHE A 126 -2.91 5.96 9.85
C PHE A 126 -2.95 7.15 10.80
N GLU A 127 -3.72 7.07 11.87
CA GLU A 127 -3.89 8.13 12.88
C GLU A 127 -2.55 8.50 13.51
N ARG A 128 -1.78 7.51 13.99
CA ARG A 128 -0.43 7.75 14.54
C ARG A 128 0.50 8.46 13.57
N ASN A 129 0.45 8.10 12.30
CA ASN A 129 1.28 8.72 11.28
C ASN A 129 0.84 10.17 11.00
N VAL A 130 -0.47 10.42 10.93
CA VAL A 130 -1.00 11.77 10.78
C VAL A 130 -0.61 12.64 11.98
N GLU A 131 -0.84 12.17 13.20
CA GLU A 131 -0.46 12.88 14.42
C GLU A 131 1.03 13.22 14.45
N ARG A 132 1.88 12.27 14.04
CA ARG A 132 3.35 12.45 14.02
C ARG A 132 3.81 13.48 13.02
N TRP A 133 3.14 13.62 11.87
CA TRP A 133 3.69 14.36 10.74
C TRP A 133 2.96 15.66 10.41
N GLN A 134 1.72 15.83 10.85
CA GLN A 134 0.83 16.91 10.40
C GLN A 134 1.33 18.34 10.70
N ASP A 135 2.22 18.53 11.65
CA ASP A 135 2.71 19.85 12.03
C ASP A 135 3.80 20.35 11.06
N ASP A 136 4.70 19.47 10.65
CA ASP A 136 5.89 19.82 9.88
C ASP A 136 5.76 19.47 8.39
N TRP A 137 5.07 18.36 8.05
CA TRP A 137 4.91 17.89 6.68
C TRP A 137 3.49 18.06 6.16
N CYS A 138 3.37 18.10 4.84
CA CYS A 138 2.08 17.93 4.20
C CYS A 138 1.77 16.42 4.12
N VAL A 139 0.71 15.99 4.83
CA VAL A 139 0.30 14.58 4.86
C VAL A 139 -0.78 14.36 3.80
N PHE A 140 -0.51 13.45 2.85
CA PHE A 140 -1.49 12.98 1.89
C PHE A 140 -1.96 11.57 2.24
N CYS A 141 -3.25 11.31 2.01
CA CYS A 141 -3.79 9.97 2.03
C CYS A 141 -3.67 9.35 0.65
N LYS A 142 -3.34 8.07 0.60
CA LYS A 142 -3.30 7.29 -0.64
C LYS A 142 -4.29 6.15 -0.54
N THR A 143 -5.10 5.99 -1.56
CA THR A 143 -5.94 4.81 -1.77
C THR A 143 -5.76 4.31 -3.19
N GLY A 144 -5.94 3.00 -3.42
CA GLY A 144 -5.88 2.44 -4.76
C GLY A 144 -7.16 2.65 -5.54
N GLY A 145 -7.04 2.67 -6.86
CA GLY A 145 -8.20 2.69 -7.76
C GLY A 145 -8.86 1.32 -7.87
N PRO A 146 -10.09 1.25 -8.42
CA PRO A 146 -10.87 0.01 -8.54
C PRO A 146 -10.13 -1.07 -9.33
N TYR A 147 -9.43 -0.73 -10.42
CA TYR A 147 -8.65 -1.70 -11.18
C TYR A 147 -7.68 -2.50 -10.30
N LEU A 148 -6.77 -1.80 -9.60
CA LEU A 148 -5.75 -2.45 -8.78
C LEU A 148 -6.35 -3.27 -7.63
N ARG A 149 -7.42 -2.77 -7.00
CA ARG A 149 -8.09 -3.48 -5.90
C ARG A 149 -8.76 -4.76 -6.39
N THR A 150 -9.39 -4.70 -7.55
CA THR A 150 -10.04 -5.85 -8.16
C THR A 150 -9.02 -6.90 -8.61
N THR A 151 -7.86 -6.49 -9.14
CA THR A 151 -6.80 -7.46 -9.50
C THR A 151 -6.28 -8.23 -8.28
N TYR A 152 -6.27 -7.62 -7.09
CA TYR A 152 -5.88 -8.34 -5.87
C TYR A 152 -6.90 -9.40 -5.44
N LEU A 153 -8.18 -9.21 -5.75
CA LEU A 153 -9.23 -10.20 -5.43
C LEU A 153 -9.31 -11.32 -6.46
N ARG A 154 -9.10 -11.01 -7.75
CA ARG A 154 -9.37 -11.89 -8.88
C ARG A 154 -8.12 -12.46 -9.55
N GLY A 155 -6.96 -11.85 -9.34
CA GLY A 155 -5.77 -12.05 -10.16
C GLY A 155 -5.81 -11.20 -11.43
N GLU A 156 -4.67 -10.63 -11.80
CA GLU A 156 -4.61 -9.65 -12.90
C GLU A 156 -5.04 -10.25 -14.24
N VAL A 157 -4.51 -11.43 -14.60
CA VAL A 157 -4.82 -12.09 -15.87
C VAL A 157 -6.30 -12.44 -15.97
N ASN A 158 -6.89 -12.96 -14.89
CA ASN A 158 -8.30 -13.30 -14.85
C ASN A 158 -9.17 -12.06 -14.99
N PHE A 159 -8.86 -10.98 -14.25
CA PHE A 159 -9.64 -9.75 -14.31
C PHE A 159 -9.56 -9.07 -15.69
N LEU A 160 -8.40 -9.03 -16.32
CA LEU A 160 -8.25 -8.53 -17.70
C LEU A 160 -9.07 -9.36 -18.70
N THR A 161 -9.10 -10.69 -18.49
CA THR A 161 -9.93 -11.58 -19.29
C THR A 161 -11.43 -11.30 -19.08
N ASP A 162 -11.85 -11.10 -17.82
CA ASP A 162 -13.23 -10.79 -17.47
C ASP A 162 -13.67 -9.43 -18.07
N ILE A 163 -12.81 -8.42 -18.07
CA ILE A 163 -13.09 -7.12 -18.71
C ILE A 163 -13.46 -7.32 -20.20
N ALA A 164 -12.75 -8.20 -20.89
CA ALA A 164 -12.97 -8.45 -22.32
C ALA A 164 -14.14 -9.41 -22.59
N ALA A 165 -14.26 -10.49 -21.81
CA ALA A 165 -15.20 -11.60 -22.08
C ALA A 165 -16.52 -11.48 -21.33
N ASP A 166 -16.53 -10.84 -20.15
CA ASP A 166 -17.72 -10.64 -19.31
C ASP A 166 -17.66 -9.29 -18.56
N PRO A 167 -17.88 -8.18 -19.26
CA PRO A 167 -17.84 -6.85 -18.64
C PRO A 167 -18.86 -6.63 -17.53
N ALA A 168 -19.94 -7.43 -17.50
CA ALA A 168 -20.94 -7.35 -16.44
C ALA A 168 -20.38 -7.89 -15.11
N PHE A 169 -19.72 -9.05 -15.16
CA PHE A 169 -19.04 -9.62 -14.00
C PHE A 169 -17.88 -8.74 -13.55
N ALA A 170 -17.06 -8.25 -14.49
CA ALA A 170 -15.95 -7.34 -14.16
C ALA A 170 -16.43 -6.07 -13.41
N ARG A 171 -17.57 -5.51 -13.80
CA ARG A 171 -18.20 -4.36 -13.12
C ARG A 171 -18.80 -4.71 -11.76
N ALA A 172 -19.34 -5.91 -11.60
CA ALA A 172 -19.88 -6.34 -10.32
C ALA A 172 -18.77 -6.58 -9.28
N LEU A 173 -17.58 -6.95 -9.74
CA LEU A 173 -16.42 -7.20 -8.90
C LEU A 173 -15.68 -5.90 -8.52
N ALA A 174 -15.71 -4.86 -9.36
CA ALA A 174 -15.02 -3.58 -9.17
C ALA A 174 -15.83 -2.57 -8.34
#